data_5e43a627960385cdcf50a3d4039005c2
#
_entry.id   5e43a627960385cdcf50a3d4039005c2
#
_cell.length_a   1.000
_cell.length_b   1.000
_cell.length_c   1.000
_cell.angle_alpha   90.00
_cell.angle_beta   90.00
_cell.angle_gamma   90.00
#
_symmetry.space_group_name_H-M   'P 1'
#
loop_
_entity.id
_entity.type
_entity.pdbx_description
1 polymer ?
#
loop_
_entity_poly.entity_id
_entity_poly.type
_entity_poly.pdbx_seq_one_letter_code
_entity_poly.pdbx_strand_id
1 'polypeptide(L)'
;MRILLYTITFAFSFGQIKVVPQGKNAFTQAMIMERAGNLSEAKLIYAKILEDNPNHQPSFFQIRSIFTREGDYDSAIELVKNWLVSNPNDLQSNLILGEYYFRNQQKEKALDIWENFYKTKLENKTTYRLLFHTYARFGQVAAMENLAQRGREVFSEPHLFAIDLANYYQSRQTYNRSLREYMILIQHQNQYLQYVTDRILLMSDDEKTHSLIDSTLKIHAIENDNVRKILAGYYYKTGQFNNAFDQQKIIGISKPEDIKRLISFAENLQKEGDFNL
;
A
#
# COMPACT_ATOMS: atom_id res chain seq x y z
N MET A 1 59.75 -30.97 -50.11
CA MET A 1 59.09 -30.38 -48.92
C MET A 1 57.88 -29.65 -49.41
N ARG A 2 56.69 -30.31 -49.30
CA ARG A 2 55.43 -29.77 -49.81
C ARG A 2 54.70 -29.18 -48.59
N ILE A 3 54.47 -27.87 -48.62
CA ILE A 3 53.74 -27.14 -47.66
C ILE A 3 52.24 -27.25 -48.00
N LEU A 4 51.43 -27.95 -47.16
CA LEU A 4 49.99 -27.99 -47.31
C LEU A 4 49.42 -26.73 -46.64
N LEU A 5 48.84 -25.85 -47.43
CA LEU A 5 48.00 -24.74 -46.98
C LEU A 5 46.60 -25.28 -46.65
N TYR A 6 46.25 -25.30 -45.39
CA TYR A 6 44.84 -25.48 -44.92
C TYR A 6 44.12 -24.14 -45.04
N THR A 7 43.24 -24.02 -46.00
CA THR A 7 42.27 -22.93 -46.06
C THR A 7 41.10 -23.26 -45.15
N ILE A 8 41.02 -22.55 -44.00
CA ILE A 8 39.82 -22.58 -43.11
C ILE A 8 38.79 -21.68 -43.75
N THR A 9 37.76 -22.27 -44.37
CA THR A 9 36.55 -21.56 -44.82
C THR A 9 35.67 -21.33 -43.62
N PHE A 10 35.65 -20.10 -43.10
CA PHE A 10 34.61 -19.63 -42.16
C PHE A 10 33.30 -19.52 -42.94
N ALA A 11 32.38 -20.46 -42.71
CA ALA A 11 31.01 -20.32 -43.13
C ALA A 11 30.33 -19.27 -42.22
N PHE A 12 30.25 -18.04 -42.69
CA PHE A 12 29.34 -17.05 -42.10
C PHE A 12 27.91 -17.52 -42.40
N SER A 13 27.24 -18.10 -41.37
CA SER A 13 25.81 -18.24 -41.42
C SER A 13 25.22 -16.84 -41.35
N PHE A 14 24.80 -16.32 -42.51
CA PHE A 14 23.94 -15.15 -42.57
C PHE A 14 22.61 -15.53 -41.87
N GLY A 15 22.52 -15.24 -40.57
CA GLY A 15 21.24 -15.19 -39.90
C GLY A 15 20.33 -14.24 -40.68
N GLN A 16 19.16 -14.69 -41.06
CA GLN A 16 18.18 -13.85 -41.73
C GLN A 16 18.01 -12.58 -40.89
N ILE A 17 18.39 -11.44 -41.47
CA ILE A 17 18.09 -10.13 -40.87
C ILE A 17 16.57 -10.03 -40.89
N LYS A 18 15.93 -10.32 -39.77
CA LYS A 18 14.47 -10.13 -39.62
C LYS A 18 14.23 -8.63 -39.75
N VAL A 19 13.57 -8.24 -40.83
CA VAL A 19 13.16 -6.85 -41.05
C VAL A 19 12.16 -6.51 -39.96
N VAL A 20 12.54 -5.62 -39.04
CA VAL A 20 11.63 -5.10 -38.01
C VAL A 20 10.68 -4.13 -38.70
N PRO A 21 9.34 -4.33 -38.58
CA PRO A 21 8.37 -3.44 -39.17
C PRO A 21 8.52 -2.02 -38.65
N GLN A 22 8.34 -1.04 -39.52
CA GLN A 22 8.38 0.38 -39.18
C GLN A 22 7.03 1.05 -39.45
N GLY A 23 6.72 2.15 -38.73
CA GLY A 23 5.54 2.94 -38.95
C GLY A 23 4.31 2.50 -38.16
N LYS A 24 3.13 3.05 -38.50
CA LYS A 24 1.86 2.87 -37.76
C LYS A 24 1.43 1.41 -37.55
N ASN A 25 1.89 0.50 -38.39
CA ASN A 25 1.53 -0.93 -38.30
C ASN A 25 2.46 -1.73 -37.36
N ALA A 26 3.62 -1.20 -36.97
CA ALA A 26 4.60 -1.90 -36.16
C ALA A 26 4.05 -2.30 -34.80
N PHE A 27 3.36 -1.40 -34.12
CA PHE A 27 2.73 -1.70 -32.82
C PHE A 27 1.69 -2.82 -32.90
N THR A 28 0.84 -2.78 -33.93
CA THR A 28 -0.17 -3.83 -34.16
C THR A 28 0.51 -5.18 -34.44
N GLN A 29 1.58 -5.21 -35.21
CA GLN A 29 2.34 -6.43 -35.47
C GLN A 29 2.98 -6.97 -34.18
N ALA A 30 3.57 -6.11 -33.35
CA ALA A 30 4.12 -6.51 -32.05
C ALA A 30 3.03 -7.15 -31.16
N MET A 31 1.84 -6.57 -31.13
CA MET A 31 0.69 -7.13 -30.39
C MET A 31 0.25 -8.50 -30.92
N ILE A 32 0.29 -8.71 -32.25
CA ILE A 32 -0.03 -10.00 -32.86
C ILE A 32 1.01 -11.04 -32.45
N MET A 33 2.31 -10.68 -32.51
CA MET A 33 3.41 -11.56 -32.06
C MET A 33 3.29 -11.91 -30.59
N GLU A 34 2.99 -10.93 -29.74
CA GLU A 34 2.79 -11.13 -28.30
C GLU A 34 1.63 -12.11 -28.03
N ARG A 35 0.47 -11.92 -28.70
CA ARG A 35 -0.68 -12.82 -28.58
C ARG A 35 -0.40 -14.23 -29.09
N ALA A 36 0.45 -14.36 -30.11
CA ALA A 36 0.90 -15.65 -30.62
C ALA A 36 1.95 -16.35 -29.73
N GLY A 37 2.39 -15.70 -28.64
CA GLY A 37 3.42 -16.21 -27.74
C GLY A 37 4.86 -15.93 -28.23
N ASN A 38 5.03 -15.25 -29.36
CA ASN A 38 6.36 -14.90 -29.91
C ASN A 38 6.92 -13.67 -29.19
N LEU A 39 7.16 -13.81 -27.88
CA LEU A 39 7.52 -12.68 -27.00
C LEU A 39 8.86 -12.04 -27.39
N SER A 40 9.83 -12.83 -27.85
CA SER A 40 11.14 -12.30 -28.28
C SER A 40 11.02 -11.34 -29.47
N GLU A 41 10.20 -11.70 -30.46
CA GLU A 41 9.96 -10.85 -31.64
C GLU A 41 9.13 -9.61 -31.26
N ALA A 42 8.10 -9.78 -30.42
CA ALA A 42 7.30 -8.67 -29.92
C ALA A 42 8.19 -7.63 -29.19
N LYS A 43 9.09 -8.09 -28.31
CA LYS A 43 10.03 -7.22 -27.59
C LYS A 43 10.93 -6.43 -28.55
N LEU A 44 11.47 -7.07 -29.59
CA LEU A 44 12.30 -6.38 -30.59
C LEU A 44 11.54 -5.27 -31.32
N ILE A 45 10.28 -5.52 -31.70
CA ILE A 45 9.47 -4.52 -32.39
C ILE A 45 9.11 -3.37 -31.44
N TYR A 46 8.68 -3.67 -30.19
CA TYR A 46 8.39 -2.62 -29.19
C TYR A 46 9.63 -1.78 -28.87
N ALA A 47 10.80 -2.40 -28.72
CA ALA A 47 12.05 -1.69 -28.47
C ALA A 47 12.39 -0.76 -29.64
N LYS A 48 12.23 -1.23 -30.90
CA LYS A 48 12.46 -0.40 -32.07
C LYS A 48 11.51 0.81 -32.14
N ILE A 49 10.25 0.62 -31.77
CA ILE A 49 9.29 1.73 -31.69
C ILE A 49 9.74 2.76 -30.64
N LEU A 50 10.31 2.32 -29.51
CA LEU A 50 10.81 3.21 -28.46
C LEU A 50 12.13 3.90 -28.86
N GLU A 51 12.98 3.26 -29.67
CA GLU A 51 14.15 3.93 -30.26
C GLU A 51 13.74 5.08 -31.19
N ASP A 52 12.73 4.84 -32.04
CA ASP A 52 12.22 5.84 -32.99
C ASP A 52 11.36 6.90 -32.31
N ASN A 53 10.64 6.55 -31.26
CA ASN A 53 9.79 7.42 -30.43
C ASN A 53 9.88 7.05 -28.95
N PRO A 54 10.82 7.65 -28.21
CA PRO A 54 11.03 7.35 -26.76
C PRO A 54 9.81 7.60 -25.87
N ASN A 55 8.83 8.39 -26.35
CA ASN A 55 7.60 8.68 -25.60
C ASN A 55 6.40 7.82 -26.04
N HIS A 56 6.60 6.75 -26.80
CA HIS A 56 5.51 5.85 -27.20
C HIS A 56 5.03 4.99 -26.03
N GLN A 57 4.17 5.55 -25.22
CA GLN A 57 3.67 4.94 -23.97
C GLN A 57 3.08 3.52 -24.15
N PRO A 58 2.30 3.20 -25.21
CA PRO A 58 1.80 1.84 -25.38
C PRO A 58 2.91 0.79 -25.52
N SER A 59 3.96 1.06 -26.29
CA SER A 59 5.10 0.13 -26.44
C SER A 59 5.87 -0.02 -25.13
N PHE A 60 6.09 1.07 -24.40
CA PHE A 60 6.72 1.03 -23.07
C PHE A 60 5.94 0.12 -22.11
N PHE A 61 4.62 0.23 -22.06
CA PHE A 61 3.82 -0.61 -21.15
C PHE A 61 3.82 -2.08 -21.56
N GLN A 62 3.76 -2.39 -22.86
CA GLN A 62 3.74 -3.77 -23.32
C GLN A 62 5.08 -4.46 -23.09
N ILE A 63 6.20 -3.88 -23.50
CA ILE A 63 7.52 -4.49 -23.30
C ILE A 63 7.86 -4.63 -21.81
N ARG A 64 7.50 -3.63 -20.98
CA ARG A 64 7.64 -3.69 -19.53
C ARG A 64 6.83 -4.84 -18.93
N SER A 65 5.58 -5.03 -19.39
CA SER A 65 4.73 -6.13 -18.96
C SER A 65 5.34 -7.49 -19.30
N ILE A 66 5.95 -7.63 -20.48
CA ILE A 66 6.62 -8.86 -20.89
C ILE A 66 7.80 -9.16 -19.97
N PHE A 67 8.70 -8.21 -19.75
CA PHE A 67 9.84 -8.38 -18.83
C PHE A 67 9.38 -8.76 -17.40
N THR A 68 8.31 -8.12 -16.92
CA THR A 68 7.77 -8.43 -15.60
C THR A 68 7.23 -9.87 -15.50
N ARG A 69 6.55 -10.36 -16.54
CA ARG A 69 6.02 -11.74 -16.59
C ARG A 69 7.13 -12.77 -16.69
N GLU A 70 8.21 -12.45 -17.40
CA GLU A 70 9.39 -13.31 -17.55
C GLU A 70 10.31 -13.27 -16.31
N GLY A 71 10.11 -12.30 -15.40
CA GLY A 71 11.01 -12.09 -14.26
C GLY A 71 12.37 -11.48 -14.65
N ASP A 72 12.46 -10.95 -15.87
CA ASP A 72 13.67 -10.28 -16.38
C ASP A 72 13.72 -8.84 -15.84
N TYR A 73 14.06 -8.74 -14.54
CA TYR A 73 14.09 -7.44 -13.87
C TYR A 73 15.26 -6.57 -14.30
N ASP A 74 16.36 -7.14 -14.79
CA ASP A 74 17.49 -6.36 -15.32
C ASP A 74 17.06 -5.58 -16.57
N SER A 75 16.45 -6.24 -17.54
CA SER A 75 15.92 -5.57 -18.74
C SER A 75 14.79 -4.58 -18.39
N ALA A 76 13.93 -4.92 -17.41
CA ALA A 76 12.87 -4.03 -16.95
C ALA A 76 13.43 -2.75 -16.30
N ILE A 77 14.52 -2.86 -15.52
CA ILE A 77 15.20 -1.72 -14.90
C ILE A 77 15.77 -0.80 -15.97
N GLU A 78 16.51 -1.33 -16.94
CA GLU A 78 17.08 -0.54 -18.01
C GLU A 78 15.99 0.16 -18.86
N LEU A 79 14.92 -0.55 -19.19
CA LEU A 79 13.77 0.03 -19.90
C LEU A 79 13.18 1.23 -19.15
N VAL A 80 12.92 1.07 -17.83
CA VAL A 80 12.31 2.13 -17.02
C VAL A 80 13.29 3.29 -16.82
N LYS A 81 14.58 3.03 -16.64
CA LYS A 81 15.60 4.10 -16.58
C LYS A 81 15.60 4.94 -17.84
N ASN A 82 15.62 4.30 -19.01
CA ASN A 82 15.58 5.00 -20.29
C ASN A 82 14.29 5.81 -20.47
N TRP A 83 13.14 5.26 -20.05
CA TRP A 83 11.87 5.99 -20.04
C TRP A 83 11.93 7.24 -19.18
N LEU A 84 12.52 7.14 -17.98
CA LEU A 84 12.62 8.24 -17.03
C LEU A 84 13.58 9.37 -17.47
N VAL A 85 14.49 9.10 -18.42
CA VAL A 85 15.30 10.17 -19.05
C VAL A 85 14.40 11.21 -19.74
N SER A 86 13.40 10.72 -20.49
CA SER A 86 12.43 11.58 -21.19
C SER A 86 11.24 11.97 -20.32
N ASN A 87 10.95 11.23 -19.25
CA ASN A 87 9.77 11.37 -18.39
C ASN A 87 10.16 11.39 -16.91
N PRO A 88 11.02 12.32 -16.43
CA PRO A 88 11.60 12.28 -15.08
C PRO A 88 10.57 12.42 -13.96
N ASN A 89 9.41 13.03 -14.24
CA ASN A 89 8.33 13.23 -13.30
C ASN A 89 7.24 12.15 -13.34
N ASP A 90 7.41 11.08 -14.14
CA ASP A 90 6.47 9.97 -14.17
C ASP A 90 6.50 9.22 -12.82
N LEU A 91 5.52 9.53 -11.97
CA LEU A 91 5.39 9.00 -10.63
C LEU A 91 5.34 7.45 -10.64
N GLN A 92 4.54 6.89 -11.53
CA GLN A 92 4.36 5.44 -11.60
C GLN A 92 5.64 4.72 -11.99
N SER A 93 6.39 5.26 -12.96
CA SER A 93 7.65 4.69 -13.40
C SER A 93 8.76 4.80 -12.34
N ASN A 94 8.80 5.92 -11.58
CA ASN A 94 9.73 6.03 -10.44
C ASN A 94 9.43 5.00 -9.35
N LEU A 95 8.16 4.75 -9.03
CA LEU A 95 7.78 3.73 -8.05
C LEU A 95 8.14 2.32 -8.55
N ILE A 96 7.82 2.02 -9.80
CA ILE A 96 8.09 0.72 -10.42
C ILE A 96 9.59 0.45 -10.55
N LEU A 97 10.41 1.46 -10.81
CA LEU A 97 11.87 1.29 -10.84
C LEU A 97 12.39 0.73 -9.51
N GLY A 98 11.96 1.32 -8.39
CA GLY A 98 12.28 0.79 -7.07
C GLY A 98 11.73 -0.62 -6.86
N GLU A 99 10.49 -0.91 -7.33
CA GLU A 99 9.91 -2.24 -7.24
C GLU A 99 10.75 -3.29 -8.00
N TYR A 100 11.23 -2.98 -9.19
CA TYR A 100 12.08 -3.90 -9.96
C TYR A 100 13.43 -4.12 -9.28
N TYR A 101 14.07 -3.08 -8.73
CA TYR A 101 15.27 -3.26 -7.93
C TYR A 101 15.01 -4.16 -6.72
N PHE A 102 13.87 -3.97 -6.03
CA PHE A 102 13.52 -4.81 -4.88
C PHE A 102 13.33 -6.28 -5.27
N ARG A 103 12.59 -6.53 -6.35
CA ARG A 103 12.37 -7.89 -6.89
C ARG A 103 13.65 -8.53 -7.42
N ASN A 104 14.58 -7.71 -7.91
CA ASN A 104 15.92 -8.13 -8.32
C ASN A 104 16.92 -8.23 -7.15
N GLN A 105 16.41 -8.37 -5.92
CA GLN A 105 17.19 -8.53 -4.69
C GLN A 105 18.15 -7.38 -4.37
N GLN A 106 17.97 -6.21 -4.98
CA GLN A 106 18.75 -4.99 -4.75
C GLN A 106 17.96 -4.02 -3.85
N LYS A 107 17.65 -4.48 -2.63
CA LYS A 107 16.77 -3.78 -1.69
C LYS A 107 17.23 -2.37 -1.35
N GLU A 108 18.52 -2.18 -1.11
CA GLU A 108 19.08 -0.88 -0.75
C GLU A 108 18.84 0.15 -1.85
N LYS A 109 19.08 -0.24 -3.12
CA LYS A 109 18.81 0.63 -4.27
C LYS A 109 17.34 0.96 -4.42
N ALA A 110 16.45 0.01 -4.15
CA ALA A 110 15.01 0.24 -4.17
C ALA A 110 14.60 1.32 -3.16
N LEU A 111 15.09 1.20 -1.93
CA LEU A 111 14.81 2.16 -0.86
C LEU A 111 15.37 3.54 -1.20
N ASP A 112 16.59 3.62 -1.71
CA ASP A 112 17.22 4.88 -2.13
C ASP A 112 16.42 5.59 -3.23
N ILE A 113 15.93 4.84 -4.24
CA ILE A 113 15.11 5.38 -5.32
C ILE A 113 13.82 5.96 -4.76
N TRP A 114 13.10 5.21 -3.93
CA TRP A 114 11.84 5.65 -3.34
C TRP A 114 12.05 6.84 -2.40
N GLU A 115 13.10 6.83 -1.59
CA GLU A 115 13.43 7.92 -0.68
C GLU A 115 13.81 9.19 -1.43
N ASN A 116 14.68 9.10 -2.42
CA ASN A 116 15.08 10.25 -3.22
C ASN A 116 13.90 10.84 -4.00
N PHE A 117 13.04 9.98 -4.53
CA PHE A 117 11.87 10.45 -5.27
C PHE A 117 10.90 11.25 -4.39
N TYR A 118 10.54 10.77 -3.19
CA TYR A 118 9.62 11.53 -2.34
C TYR A 118 10.25 12.84 -1.81
N LYS A 119 11.56 12.86 -1.57
CA LYS A 119 12.28 14.09 -1.16
C LYS A 119 12.15 15.22 -2.18
N THR A 120 12.02 14.89 -3.46
CA THR A 120 11.77 15.88 -4.53
C THR A 120 10.30 16.31 -4.63
N LYS A 121 9.39 15.66 -3.91
CA LYS A 121 7.93 15.86 -3.98
C LYS A 121 7.31 16.05 -2.60
N LEU A 122 8.02 16.74 -1.70
CA LEU A 122 7.66 16.86 -0.28
C LEU A 122 6.23 17.38 -0.01
N GLU A 123 5.65 18.19 -0.90
CA GLU A 123 4.32 18.76 -0.73
C GLU A 123 3.20 17.97 -1.43
N ASN A 124 3.51 16.78 -1.95
CA ASN A 124 2.55 15.99 -2.72
C ASN A 124 2.03 14.80 -1.91
N LYS A 125 0.85 14.94 -1.31
CA LYS A 125 0.19 13.86 -0.56
C LYS A 125 -0.01 12.57 -1.36
N THR A 126 -0.27 12.66 -2.67
CA THR A 126 -0.44 11.48 -3.53
C THR A 126 0.85 10.67 -3.57
N THR A 127 2.01 11.32 -3.67
CA THR A 127 3.32 10.65 -3.60
C THR A 127 3.50 9.93 -2.27
N TYR A 128 3.19 10.57 -1.14
CA TYR A 128 3.25 9.95 0.18
C TYR A 128 2.35 8.71 0.28
N ARG A 129 1.10 8.80 -0.19
CA ARG A 129 0.17 7.66 -0.16
C ARG A 129 0.66 6.48 -1.00
N LEU A 130 1.12 6.74 -2.21
CA LEU A 130 1.61 5.68 -3.09
C LEU A 130 2.86 5.01 -2.53
N LEU A 131 3.79 5.78 -1.96
CA LEU A 131 4.98 5.24 -1.28
C LEU A 131 4.62 4.48 -0.02
N PHE A 132 3.69 4.98 0.79
CA PHE A 132 3.21 4.27 1.98
C PHE A 132 2.72 2.87 1.62
N HIS A 133 1.82 2.77 0.63
CA HIS A 133 1.32 1.48 0.17
C HIS A 133 2.40 0.62 -0.48
N THR A 134 3.38 1.23 -1.13
CA THR A 134 4.54 0.51 -1.67
C THR A 134 5.36 -0.11 -0.54
N TYR A 135 5.74 0.67 0.48
CA TYR A 135 6.46 0.16 1.63
C TYR A 135 5.69 -0.92 2.39
N ALA A 136 4.37 -0.73 2.58
CA ALA A 136 3.50 -1.73 3.20
C ALA A 136 3.49 -3.06 2.42
N ARG A 137 3.36 -3.00 1.09
CA ARG A 137 3.35 -4.15 0.20
C ARG A 137 4.67 -4.94 0.23
N PHE A 138 5.79 -4.25 0.33
CA PHE A 138 7.12 -4.86 0.40
C PHE A 138 7.60 -5.12 1.84
N GLY A 139 6.75 -4.93 2.84
CA GLY A 139 7.08 -5.20 4.25
C GLY A 139 8.16 -4.29 4.82
N GLN A 140 8.36 -3.10 4.23
CA GLN A 140 9.36 -2.13 4.68
C GLN A 140 8.81 -1.25 5.80
N VAL A 141 8.55 -1.87 6.98
CA VAL A 141 7.82 -1.27 8.10
C VAL A 141 8.48 0.03 8.57
N ALA A 142 9.79 0.02 8.79
CA ALA A 142 10.50 1.21 9.27
C ALA A 142 10.40 2.39 8.29
N ALA A 143 10.53 2.11 6.98
CA ALA A 143 10.38 3.15 5.95
C ALA A 143 8.94 3.68 5.87
N MET A 144 7.96 2.80 6.02
CA MET A 144 6.54 3.15 6.07
C MET A 144 6.21 4.04 7.27
N GLU A 145 6.70 3.70 8.47
CA GLU A 145 6.51 4.46 9.70
C GLU A 145 7.18 5.85 9.61
N ASN A 146 8.41 5.89 9.14
CA ASN A 146 9.14 7.15 8.95
C ASN A 146 8.44 8.06 7.93
N LEU A 147 7.94 7.48 6.83
CA LEU A 147 7.18 8.24 5.83
C LEU A 147 5.88 8.81 6.42
N ALA A 148 5.15 8.02 7.22
CA ALA A 148 3.93 8.45 7.89
C ALA A 148 4.21 9.59 8.89
N GLN A 149 5.24 9.45 9.72
CA GLN A 149 5.66 10.48 10.66
C GLN A 149 5.99 11.79 9.94
N ARG A 150 6.82 11.70 8.91
CA ARG A 150 7.19 12.88 8.12
C ARG A 150 6.00 13.50 7.39
N GLY A 151 5.09 12.68 6.87
CA GLY A 151 3.86 13.18 6.25
C GLY A 151 2.98 13.96 7.24
N ARG A 152 2.85 13.47 8.48
CA ARG A 152 2.13 14.18 9.57
C ARG A 152 2.71 15.56 9.84
N GLU A 153 4.02 15.66 9.86
CA GLU A 153 4.73 16.93 10.07
C GLU A 153 4.56 17.89 8.88
N VAL A 154 4.86 17.42 7.65
CA VAL A 154 4.82 18.23 6.42
C VAL A 154 3.41 18.76 6.15
N PHE A 155 2.37 17.95 6.35
CA PHE A 155 0.99 18.35 6.07
C PHE A 155 0.25 18.88 7.30
N SER A 156 0.89 18.93 8.47
CA SER A 156 0.27 19.33 9.74
C SER A 156 -1.01 18.52 10.04
N GLU A 157 -0.99 17.23 9.73
CA GLU A 157 -2.11 16.30 9.91
C GLU A 157 -1.69 15.11 10.79
N PRO A 158 -1.85 15.20 12.14
CA PRO A 158 -1.41 14.14 13.06
C PRO A 158 -2.05 12.77 12.78
N HIS A 159 -3.24 12.75 12.17
CA HIS A 159 -3.99 11.53 11.82
C HIS A 159 -3.68 10.98 10.42
N LEU A 160 -2.78 11.62 9.67
CA LEU A 160 -2.41 11.13 8.34
C LEU A 160 -1.86 9.70 8.44
N PHE A 161 -2.38 8.80 7.61
CA PHE A 161 -2.10 7.35 7.62
C PHE A 161 -2.50 6.58 8.89
N ALA A 162 -3.21 7.21 9.86
CA ALA A 162 -3.58 6.52 11.09
C ALA A 162 -4.46 5.27 10.82
N ILE A 163 -5.45 5.39 9.93
CA ILE A 163 -6.31 4.24 9.56
C ILE A 163 -5.51 3.15 8.82
N ASP A 164 -4.60 3.53 7.92
CA ASP A 164 -3.79 2.58 7.16
C ASP A 164 -2.81 1.83 8.08
N LEU A 165 -2.13 2.55 8.97
CA LEU A 165 -1.23 1.97 9.97
C LEU A 165 -1.98 1.07 10.95
N ALA A 166 -3.13 1.52 11.47
CA ALA A 166 -3.94 0.72 12.39
C ALA A 166 -4.34 -0.62 11.76
N ASN A 167 -4.84 -0.59 10.52
CA ASN A 167 -5.21 -1.80 9.78
C ASN A 167 -4.01 -2.68 9.48
N TYR A 168 -2.88 -2.09 9.09
CA TYR A 168 -1.64 -2.81 8.87
C TYR A 168 -1.19 -3.57 10.11
N TYR A 169 -1.18 -2.91 11.27
CA TYR A 169 -0.79 -3.52 12.53
C TYR A 169 -1.81 -4.57 13.02
N GLN A 170 -3.11 -4.29 12.87
CA GLN A 170 -4.16 -5.24 13.24
C GLN A 170 -4.06 -6.55 12.45
N SER A 171 -3.83 -6.46 11.13
CA SER A 171 -3.67 -7.64 10.28
C SER A 171 -2.46 -8.51 10.65
N ARG A 172 -1.50 -7.94 11.39
CA ARG A 172 -0.30 -8.61 11.92
C ARG A 172 -0.36 -8.88 13.41
N GLN A 173 -1.53 -8.71 14.02
CA GLN A 173 -1.75 -8.93 15.45
C GLN A 173 -0.83 -8.07 16.36
N THR A 174 -0.33 -6.95 15.83
CA THR A 174 0.45 -5.97 16.61
C THR A 174 -0.50 -4.96 17.23
N TYR A 175 -1.40 -5.46 18.10
CA TYR A 175 -2.57 -4.75 18.59
C TYR A 175 -2.24 -3.47 19.36
N ASN A 176 -1.14 -3.42 20.11
CA ASN A 176 -0.71 -2.21 20.82
C ASN A 176 -0.44 -1.02 19.87
N ARG A 177 0.19 -1.29 18.72
CA ARG A 177 0.43 -0.27 17.70
C ARG A 177 -0.86 0.11 16.97
N SER A 178 -1.70 -0.87 16.67
CA SER A 178 -2.99 -0.65 16.04
C SER A 178 -3.90 0.25 16.89
N LEU A 179 -4.04 -0.05 18.19
CA LEU A 179 -4.82 0.76 19.11
C LEU A 179 -4.31 2.19 19.22
N ARG A 180 -2.99 2.39 19.28
CA ARG A 180 -2.40 3.74 19.29
C ARG A 180 -2.86 4.55 18.08
N GLU A 181 -2.81 3.98 16.90
CA GLU A 181 -3.22 4.65 15.67
C GLU A 181 -4.73 4.92 15.63
N TYR A 182 -5.56 4.00 16.13
CA TYR A 182 -6.99 4.25 16.26
C TYR A 182 -7.30 5.37 17.26
N MET A 183 -6.56 5.50 18.37
CA MET A 183 -6.72 6.63 19.29
C MET A 183 -6.36 7.96 18.63
N ILE A 184 -5.26 8.01 17.88
CA ILE A 184 -4.90 9.20 17.08
C ILE A 184 -6.00 9.54 16.08
N LEU A 185 -6.57 8.53 15.40
CA LEU A 185 -7.62 8.74 14.41
C LEU A 185 -8.87 9.35 15.07
N ILE A 186 -9.35 8.79 16.19
CA ILE A 186 -10.56 9.27 16.89
C ILE A 186 -10.35 10.65 17.51
N GLN A 187 -9.16 10.97 17.96
CA GLN A 187 -8.86 12.29 18.50
C GLN A 187 -9.05 13.40 17.46
N HIS A 188 -8.79 13.12 16.18
CA HIS A 188 -8.78 14.12 15.11
C HIS A 188 -9.93 13.98 14.11
N GLN A 189 -10.61 12.81 14.04
CA GLN A 189 -11.55 12.46 12.98
C GLN A 189 -12.75 11.69 13.52
N ASN A 190 -13.70 12.40 14.15
CA ASN A 190 -14.88 11.81 14.78
C ASN A 190 -15.76 10.98 13.83
N GLN A 191 -15.71 11.24 12.55
CA GLN A 191 -16.47 10.50 11.53
C GLN A 191 -16.10 9.01 11.47
N TYR A 192 -14.92 8.63 11.96
CA TYR A 192 -14.47 7.24 12.00
C TYR A 192 -14.87 6.49 13.28
N LEU A 193 -15.68 7.11 14.16
CA LEU A 193 -16.06 6.51 15.45
C LEU A 193 -16.63 5.09 15.28
N GLN A 194 -17.63 4.92 14.43
CA GLN A 194 -18.23 3.60 14.22
C GLN A 194 -17.22 2.59 13.69
N TYR A 195 -16.45 3.00 12.67
CA TYR A 195 -15.40 2.14 12.12
C TYR A 195 -14.40 1.67 13.17
N VAL A 196 -13.86 2.59 13.97
CA VAL A 196 -12.89 2.26 15.02
C VAL A 196 -13.52 1.39 16.10
N THR A 197 -14.79 1.68 16.48
CA THR A 197 -15.55 0.84 17.41
C THR A 197 -15.60 -0.60 16.92
N ASP A 198 -16.04 -0.83 15.67
CA ASP A 198 -16.18 -2.16 15.10
C ASP A 198 -14.82 -2.90 15.06
N ARG A 199 -13.75 -2.17 14.73
CA ARG A 199 -12.40 -2.76 14.67
C ARG A 199 -11.87 -3.15 16.04
N ILE A 200 -12.09 -2.34 17.08
CA ILE A 200 -11.69 -2.67 18.46
C ILE A 200 -12.55 -3.80 19.03
N LEU A 201 -13.85 -3.78 18.77
CA LEU A 201 -14.72 -4.88 19.18
C LEU A 201 -14.34 -6.19 18.48
N LEU A 202 -13.93 -6.16 17.22
CA LEU A 202 -13.40 -7.35 16.55
C LEU A 202 -12.09 -7.85 17.19
N MET A 203 -11.20 -6.95 17.63
CA MET A 203 -10.00 -7.36 18.36
C MET A 203 -10.33 -8.07 19.67
N SER A 204 -11.42 -7.68 20.35
CA SER A 204 -11.81 -8.25 21.63
C SER A 204 -12.36 -9.69 21.54
N ASP A 205 -12.47 -10.27 20.34
CA ASP A 205 -12.75 -11.69 20.17
C ASP A 205 -11.55 -12.58 20.59
N ASP A 206 -10.35 -12.00 20.64
CA ASP A 206 -9.16 -12.64 21.23
C ASP A 206 -8.99 -12.16 22.68
N GLU A 207 -9.26 -13.02 23.64
CA GLU A 207 -9.16 -12.71 25.08
C GLU A 207 -7.80 -12.15 25.49
N LYS A 208 -6.71 -12.51 24.79
CA LYS A 208 -5.36 -11.98 25.05
C LYS A 208 -5.27 -10.47 24.85
N THR A 209 -6.19 -9.88 24.10
CA THR A 209 -6.23 -8.44 23.84
C THR A 209 -6.98 -7.65 24.91
N HIS A 210 -7.76 -8.32 25.78
CA HIS A 210 -8.68 -7.65 26.71
C HIS A 210 -7.97 -6.67 27.63
N SER A 211 -6.87 -7.08 28.29
CA SER A 211 -6.12 -6.19 29.18
C SER A 211 -5.55 -4.97 28.45
N LEU A 212 -5.07 -5.16 27.23
CA LEU A 212 -4.53 -4.08 26.41
C LEU A 212 -5.63 -3.10 25.97
N ILE A 213 -6.77 -3.63 25.49
CA ILE A 213 -7.91 -2.81 25.07
C ILE A 213 -8.44 -2.02 26.26
N ASP A 214 -8.71 -2.69 27.38
CA ASP A 214 -9.23 -2.06 28.59
C ASP A 214 -8.33 -0.91 29.08
N SER A 215 -7.04 -1.17 29.24
CA SER A 215 -6.09 -0.15 29.70
C SER A 215 -5.97 1.02 28.72
N THR A 216 -5.92 0.75 27.43
CA THR A 216 -5.81 1.79 26.40
C THR A 216 -7.05 2.67 26.38
N LEU A 217 -8.25 2.05 26.34
CA LEU A 217 -9.50 2.80 26.28
C LEU A 217 -9.76 3.60 27.57
N LYS A 218 -9.45 3.07 28.75
CA LYS A 218 -9.58 3.78 30.03
C LYS A 218 -8.76 5.08 30.05
N ILE A 219 -7.51 5.03 29.62
CA ILE A 219 -6.62 6.20 29.60
C ILE A 219 -7.21 7.29 28.69
N HIS A 220 -7.58 6.92 27.47
CA HIS A 220 -8.05 7.90 26.47
C HIS A 220 -9.51 8.35 26.70
N ALA A 221 -10.33 7.57 27.41
CA ALA A 221 -11.69 7.94 27.75
C ALA A 221 -11.79 9.07 28.77
N ILE A 222 -10.71 9.40 29.47
CA ILE A 222 -10.68 10.51 30.44
C ILE A 222 -11.01 11.83 29.75
N GLU A 223 -10.44 12.06 28.57
CA GLU A 223 -10.50 13.33 27.86
C GLU A 223 -11.35 13.27 26.58
N ASN A 224 -11.84 12.07 26.19
CA ASN A 224 -12.53 11.90 24.92
C ASN A 224 -13.79 11.03 25.06
N ASP A 225 -14.95 11.67 24.98
CA ASP A 225 -16.26 10.99 25.08
C ASP A 225 -16.50 9.97 23.97
N ASN A 226 -15.92 10.13 22.79
CA ASN A 226 -16.01 9.13 21.73
C ASN A 226 -15.26 7.85 22.11
N VAL A 227 -14.08 7.97 22.76
CA VAL A 227 -13.37 6.81 23.29
C VAL A 227 -14.14 6.18 24.44
N ARG A 228 -14.81 7.00 25.27
CA ARG A 228 -15.70 6.50 26.33
C ARG A 228 -16.88 5.69 25.77
N LYS A 229 -17.45 6.10 24.64
CA LYS A 229 -18.48 5.32 23.93
C LYS A 229 -17.94 3.97 23.44
N ILE A 230 -16.72 3.95 22.93
CA ILE A 230 -16.05 2.69 22.53
C ILE A 230 -15.83 1.80 23.75
N LEU A 231 -15.37 2.37 24.87
CA LEU A 231 -15.17 1.64 26.13
C LEU A 231 -16.47 1.03 26.65
N ALA A 232 -17.59 1.79 26.63
CA ALA A 232 -18.91 1.28 26.98
C ALA A 232 -19.33 0.10 26.09
N GLY A 233 -19.12 0.20 24.76
CA GLY A 233 -19.39 -0.88 23.81
C GLY A 233 -18.52 -2.11 24.05
N TYR A 234 -17.24 -1.91 24.38
CA TYR A 234 -16.31 -2.98 24.72
C TYR A 234 -16.75 -3.73 25.99
N TYR A 235 -17.10 -2.99 27.07
CA TYR A 235 -17.61 -3.61 28.28
C TYR A 235 -18.91 -4.36 28.05
N TYR A 236 -19.85 -3.80 27.28
CA TYR A 236 -21.06 -4.50 26.92
C TYR A 236 -20.77 -5.82 26.19
N LYS A 237 -19.95 -5.79 25.17
CA LYS A 237 -19.56 -6.99 24.38
C LYS A 237 -18.90 -8.07 25.23
N THR A 238 -18.12 -7.68 26.23
CA THR A 238 -17.40 -8.61 27.12
C THR A 238 -18.19 -9.00 28.37
N GLY A 239 -19.51 -8.70 28.42
CA GLY A 239 -20.41 -9.07 29.53
C GLY A 239 -20.18 -8.26 30.81
N GLN A 240 -19.41 -7.19 30.76
CA GLN A 240 -19.15 -6.31 31.90
C GLN A 240 -20.22 -5.20 32.00
N PHE A 241 -21.48 -5.59 32.15
CA PHE A 241 -22.62 -4.69 31.99
C PHE A 241 -22.62 -3.52 32.97
N ASN A 242 -22.23 -3.73 34.25
CA ASN A 242 -22.12 -2.66 35.25
C ASN A 242 -21.08 -1.61 34.79
N ASN A 243 -19.93 -2.04 34.31
CA ASN A 243 -18.89 -1.14 33.81
C ASN A 243 -19.38 -0.37 32.57
N ALA A 244 -20.10 -1.05 31.65
CA ALA A 244 -20.70 -0.41 30.49
C ALA A 244 -21.72 0.68 30.91
N PHE A 245 -22.59 0.38 31.89
CA PHE A 245 -23.56 1.33 32.39
C PHE A 245 -22.90 2.54 33.06
N ASP A 246 -21.84 2.33 33.84
CA ASP A 246 -21.10 3.44 34.46
C ASP A 246 -20.50 4.37 33.41
N GLN A 247 -19.96 3.84 32.29
CA GLN A 247 -19.50 4.69 31.19
C GLN A 247 -20.65 5.47 30.55
N GLN A 248 -21.83 4.85 30.38
CA GLN A 248 -23.03 5.53 29.86
C GLN A 248 -23.49 6.67 30.75
N LYS A 249 -23.46 6.49 32.09
CA LYS A 249 -23.78 7.55 33.06
C LYS A 249 -22.83 8.74 32.95
N ILE A 250 -21.52 8.49 32.79
CA ILE A 250 -20.51 9.55 32.67
C ILE A 250 -20.71 10.35 31.39
N ILE A 251 -21.01 9.70 30.25
CA ILE A 251 -21.30 10.36 28.97
C ILE A 251 -22.53 11.28 29.15
N GLY A 252 -23.55 10.85 29.92
CA GLY A 252 -24.74 11.62 30.18
C GLY A 252 -25.65 11.83 28.96
N ILE A 253 -26.49 12.84 29.04
CA ILE A 253 -27.43 13.25 27.99
C ILE A 253 -27.17 14.72 27.69
N SER A 254 -26.56 14.98 26.51
CA SER A 254 -26.31 16.34 26.02
C SER A 254 -27.12 16.65 24.76
N LYS A 255 -27.56 15.61 24.04
CA LYS A 255 -28.24 15.70 22.74
C LYS A 255 -29.38 14.67 22.67
N PRO A 256 -30.37 14.87 21.79
CA PRO A 256 -31.44 13.90 21.56
C PRO A 256 -30.95 12.50 21.18
N GLU A 257 -29.81 12.42 20.48
CA GLU A 257 -29.18 11.15 20.10
C GLU A 257 -28.68 10.36 21.31
N ASP A 258 -28.30 11.03 22.39
CA ASP A 258 -27.86 10.37 23.62
C ASP A 258 -29.02 9.63 24.33
N ILE A 259 -30.25 10.15 24.22
CA ILE A 259 -31.46 9.48 24.71
C ILE A 259 -31.67 8.17 23.93
N LYS A 260 -31.60 8.21 22.60
CA LYS A 260 -31.72 7.01 21.76
C LYS A 260 -30.66 5.97 22.10
N ARG A 261 -29.41 6.41 22.31
CA ARG A 261 -28.30 5.54 22.72
C ARG A 261 -28.61 4.83 24.06
N LEU A 262 -29.10 5.57 25.07
CA LEU A 262 -29.43 4.99 26.38
C LEU A 262 -30.62 4.03 26.31
N ILE A 263 -31.66 4.37 25.54
CA ILE A 263 -32.81 3.48 25.29
C ILE A 263 -32.33 2.19 24.64
N SER A 264 -31.56 2.27 23.56
CA SER A 264 -31.02 1.10 22.87
C SER A 264 -30.14 0.25 23.79
N PHE A 265 -29.35 0.88 24.65
CA PHE A 265 -28.55 0.17 25.65
C PHE A 265 -29.43 -0.61 26.64
N ALA A 266 -30.47 0.02 27.19
CA ALA A 266 -31.41 -0.62 28.12
C ALA A 266 -32.18 -1.76 27.43
N GLU A 267 -32.69 -1.57 26.23
CA GLU A 267 -33.37 -2.61 25.44
C GLU A 267 -32.46 -3.82 25.18
N ASN A 268 -31.17 -3.59 24.89
CA ASN A 268 -30.23 -4.66 24.70
C ASN A 268 -29.93 -5.44 25.98
N LEU A 269 -29.77 -4.74 27.12
CA LEU A 269 -29.62 -5.38 28.43
C LEU A 269 -30.84 -6.25 28.78
N GLN A 270 -32.05 -5.76 28.47
CA GLN A 270 -33.28 -6.52 28.68
C GLN A 270 -33.28 -7.83 27.86
N LYS A 271 -32.79 -7.80 26.64
CA LYS A 271 -32.68 -9.01 25.80
C LYS A 271 -31.68 -10.03 26.34
N GLU A 272 -30.58 -9.57 26.94
CA GLU A 272 -29.58 -10.43 27.59
C GLU A 272 -30.07 -11.01 28.93
N GLY A 273 -31.22 -10.54 29.44
CA GLY A 273 -31.81 -11.03 30.69
C GLY A 273 -31.18 -10.45 31.97
N ASP A 274 -30.39 -9.38 31.85
CA ASP A 274 -29.77 -8.71 32.97
C ASP A 274 -30.65 -7.53 33.43
N PHE A 275 -31.44 -7.77 34.49
CA PHE A 275 -32.40 -6.79 35.05
C PHE A 275 -31.90 -6.10 36.33
N ASN A 276 -30.65 -6.33 36.77
CA ASN A 276 -30.14 -5.91 38.06
C ASN A 276 -29.19 -4.69 38.00
N LEU A 277 -29.29 -3.89 36.96
CA LEU A 277 -28.48 -2.66 36.78
C LEU A 277 -29.17 -1.39 37.26
#